data_0996d35629d69697511b6e49f0956e04
#
_entry.id   0996d35629d69697511b6e49f0956e04
#
_cell.length_a   1.000
_cell.length_b   1.000
_cell.length_c   1.000
_cell.angle_alpha   90.00
_cell.angle_beta   90.00
_cell.angle_gamma   90.00
#
_symmetry.space_group_name_H-M   'P 1'
#
loop_
_entity.id
_entity.type
_entity.pdbx_description
1 polymer ?
#
loop_
_entity_poly.entity_id
_entity_poly.type
_entity_poly.pdbx_seq_one_letter_code
_entity_poly.pdbx_strand_id
1 'polypeptide(L)'
;MKAEHLSLAVSMGETIDGLDLRKGQFAKIFIDGGVFTQAQLDECDWRDADARESVFDRCKLQGAMFNGANLRRAVFNQCELAHADFRNAHLHGATFSECTLTHAQFAAAWLGMATFSRCRLDHASLAGATLESAVITDCSLIDVNADDSEWKHTCVLQCDLAQLTWAGARMTRAVFTKTALIGKSFAGLVLDGCQFSFADLTGADFAGVSLKQCNFQGSVLDGAHFNHAVGPHALFCGAQGEGVDFSNAKLRQALFTAGQFPSARFDGADLYQCHFANANLVDASLAGAELTYADFRHADLSRADLRQATMFRATLHGARTDEAQMTDRSRALETDPELARAERWTASA
;
A
#
# COMPACT_ATOMS: atom_id res chain seq x y z
N MET A 1 -13.17 14.91 -39.51
CA MET A 1 -11.78 15.19 -40.03
C MET A 1 -11.15 13.87 -40.45
N LYS A 2 -10.35 13.84 -41.52
CA LYS A 2 -9.57 12.63 -41.87
C LYS A 2 -8.30 12.55 -41.01
N ALA A 3 -7.80 11.33 -40.78
CA ALA A 3 -6.57 11.10 -39.99
C ALA A 3 -5.37 11.91 -40.51
N GLU A 4 -5.17 11.93 -41.81
CA GLU A 4 -4.07 12.66 -42.46
C GLU A 4 -4.11 14.18 -42.15
N HIS A 5 -5.29 14.79 -42.15
CA HIS A 5 -5.47 16.20 -41.83
C HIS A 5 -5.19 16.48 -40.35
N LEU A 6 -5.62 15.59 -39.47
CA LEU A 6 -5.35 15.71 -38.05
C LEU A 6 -3.85 15.61 -37.76
N SER A 7 -3.19 14.59 -38.33
CA SER A 7 -1.71 14.44 -38.21
C SER A 7 -0.95 15.64 -38.73
N LEU A 8 -1.38 16.20 -39.87
CA LEU A 8 -0.76 17.40 -40.44
C LEU A 8 -0.94 18.60 -39.48
N ALA A 9 -2.15 18.88 -39.00
CA ALA A 9 -2.42 19.97 -38.06
C ALA A 9 -1.54 19.86 -36.80
N VAL A 10 -1.47 18.67 -36.20
CA VAL A 10 -0.60 18.42 -35.06
C VAL A 10 0.88 18.65 -35.38
N SER A 11 1.35 18.16 -36.54
CA SER A 11 2.76 18.35 -36.94
C SER A 11 3.13 19.82 -37.22
N MET A 12 2.14 20.66 -37.51
CA MET A 12 2.31 22.11 -37.64
C MET A 12 2.23 22.85 -36.31
N GLY A 13 2.01 22.14 -35.21
CA GLY A 13 1.86 22.69 -33.86
C GLY A 13 0.51 23.33 -33.60
N GLU A 14 -0.52 23.00 -34.40
CA GLU A 14 -1.87 23.50 -34.16
C GLU A 14 -2.51 22.83 -32.97
N THR A 15 -3.18 23.61 -32.11
CA THR A 15 -4.02 23.09 -31.01
C THR A 15 -5.37 22.68 -31.57
N ILE A 16 -5.82 21.49 -31.25
CA ILE A 16 -7.13 20.94 -31.61
C ILE A 16 -8.12 21.37 -30.54
N ASP A 17 -8.73 22.54 -30.72
CA ASP A 17 -9.61 23.13 -29.70
C ASP A 17 -11.10 23.02 -30.08
N GLY A 18 -11.91 22.48 -29.14
CA GLY A 18 -13.37 22.39 -29.22
C GLY A 18 -13.93 21.57 -30.38
N LEU A 19 -13.11 20.86 -31.14
CA LEU A 19 -13.55 20.14 -32.35
C LEU A 19 -14.39 18.90 -31.99
N ASP A 20 -15.44 18.65 -32.76
CA ASP A 20 -16.20 17.40 -32.76
C ASP A 20 -15.54 16.39 -33.72
N LEU A 21 -14.86 15.41 -33.14
CA LEU A 21 -14.16 14.35 -33.85
C LEU A 21 -14.70 12.96 -33.43
N ARG A 22 -15.86 12.91 -32.79
CA ARG A 22 -16.44 11.65 -32.30
C ARG A 22 -16.48 10.57 -33.36
N LYS A 23 -16.19 9.32 -32.95
CA LYS A 23 -16.11 8.13 -33.80
C LYS A 23 -15.06 8.24 -34.91
N GLY A 24 -14.11 9.17 -34.74
CA GLY A 24 -13.00 9.35 -35.68
C GLY A 24 -12.16 8.07 -35.81
N GLN A 25 -11.74 7.76 -37.05
CA GLN A 25 -10.91 6.61 -37.36
C GLN A 25 -9.46 7.08 -37.45
N PHE A 26 -8.75 6.96 -36.31
CA PHE A 26 -7.37 7.47 -36.12
C PHE A 26 -6.39 6.36 -35.76
N ALA A 27 -6.73 5.12 -36.09
CA ALA A 27 -5.82 4.00 -35.86
C ALA A 27 -4.48 4.22 -36.54
N LYS A 28 -3.38 3.93 -35.82
CA LYS A 28 -1.98 4.07 -36.29
C LYS A 28 -1.58 5.47 -36.70
N ILE A 29 -2.33 6.51 -36.29
CA ILE A 29 -1.99 7.92 -36.58
C ILE A 29 -0.76 8.34 -35.75
N PHE A 30 -0.04 9.32 -36.28
CA PHE A 30 1.06 10.02 -35.61
C PHE A 30 0.58 11.39 -35.14
N ILE A 31 0.48 11.56 -33.82
CA ILE A 31 0.06 12.80 -33.14
C ILE A 31 0.97 13.11 -31.93
N ASP A 32 2.24 12.73 -32.03
CA ASP A 32 3.25 12.99 -31.00
C ASP A 32 3.31 14.50 -30.66
N GLY A 33 3.23 14.86 -29.39
CA GLY A 33 3.17 16.23 -28.90
C GLY A 33 1.86 16.98 -29.21
N GLY A 34 0.84 16.31 -29.75
CA GLY A 34 -0.44 16.96 -30.11
C GLY A 34 -1.17 17.50 -28.87
N VAL A 35 -1.76 18.70 -29.03
CA VAL A 35 -2.52 19.36 -27.96
C VAL A 35 -4.00 19.40 -28.34
N PHE A 36 -4.81 18.75 -27.52
CA PHE A 36 -6.26 18.67 -27.65
C PHE A 36 -6.91 19.34 -26.45
N THR A 37 -7.73 20.37 -26.69
CA THR A 37 -8.44 21.07 -25.62
C THR A 37 -9.94 21.05 -25.90
N GLN A 38 -10.73 20.67 -24.90
CA GLN A 38 -12.20 20.65 -24.97
C GLN A 38 -12.78 19.88 -26.19
N ALA A 39 -11.99 19.01 -26.81
CA ALA A 39 -12.39 18.26 -27.99
C ALA A 39 -13.35 17.12 -27.63
N GLN A 40 -14.31 16.83 -28.52
CA GLN A 40 -15.19 15.69 -28.43
C GLN A 40 -14.60 14.52 -29.23
N LEU A 41 -14.07 13.54 -28.51
CA LEU A 41 -13.28 12.42 -29.01
C LEU A 41 -13.91 11.07 -28.60
N ASP A 42 -15.20 11.08 -28.24
CA ASP A 42 -15.90 9.86 -27.79
C ASP A 42 -15.89 8.80 -28.89
N GLU A 43 -15.65 7.54 -28.50
CA GLU A 43 -15.61 6.37 -29.35
C GLU A 43 -14.59 6.48 -30.53
N CYS A 44 -13.61 7.38 -30.46
CA CYS A 44 -12.55 7.45 -31.46
C CYS A 44 -11.65 6.23 -31.43
N ASP A 45 -11.24 5.78 -32.60
CA ASP A 45 -10.29 4.68 -32.78
C ASP A 45 -8.86 5.22 -32.84
N TRP A 46 -8.13 5.09 -31.74
CA TRP A 46 -6.71 5.45 -31.59
C TRP A 46 -5.82 4.21 -31.47
N ARG A 47 -6.28 3.05 -31.91
CA ARG A 47 -5.51 1.80 -31.79
C ARG A 47 -4.16 1.91 -32.48
N ASP A 48 -3.11 1.48 -31.77
CA ASP A 48 -1.73 1.54 -32.25
C ASP A 48 -1.25 2.95 -32.64
N ALA A 49 -1.96 4.02 -32.26
CA ALA A 49 -1.54 5.40 -32.55
C ALA A 49 -0.25 5.75 -31.79
N ASP A 50 0.57 6.58 -32.39
CA ASP A 50 1.70 7.20 -31.71
C ASP A 50 1.30 8.61 -31.22
N ALA A 51 0.97 8.68 -29.93
CA ALA A 51 0.48 9.86 -29.24
C ALA A 51 1.37 10.20 -28.02
N ARG A 52 2.68 9.97 -28.17
CA ARG A 52 3.64 10.31 -27.11
C ARG A 52 3.57 11.81 -26.82
N GLU A 53 3.73 12.15 -25.54
CA GLU A 53 3.77 13.55 -25.08
C GLU A 53 2.54 14.39 -25.47
N SER A 54 1.48 13.75 -26.02
CA SER A 54 0.24 14.45 -26.34
C SER A 54 -0.47 14.91 -25.07
N VAL A 55 -1.18 16.04 -25.18
CA VAL A 55 -1.96 16.64 -24.10
C VAL A 55 -3.44 16.61 -24.46
N PHE A 56 -4.25 16.00 -23.62
CA PHE A 56 -5.70 16.01 -23.68
C PHE A 56 -6.22 16.77 -22.45
N ASP A 57 -6.68 17.99 -22.64
CA ASP A 57 -7.20 18.84 -21.58
C ASP A 57 -8.71 19.03 -21.73
N ARG A 58 -9.48 18.66 -20.71
CA ARG A 58 -10.94 18.74 -20.67
C ARG A 58 -11.64 18.12 -21.88
N CYS A 59 -11.07 17.05 -22.41
CA CYS A 59 -11.61 16.33 -23.56
C CYS A 59 -12.64 15.28 -23.13
N LYS A 60 -13.62 15.02 -24.02
CA LYS A 60 -14.54 13.89 -23.91
C LYS A 60 -13.97 12.71 -24.70
N LEU A 61 -13.66 11.64 -24.01
CA LEU A 61 -12.99 10.46 -24.55
C LEU A 61 -13.71 9.16 -24.12
N GLN A 62 -15.03 9.27 -23.86
CA GLN A 62 -15.80 8.11 -23.43
C GLN A 62 -15.78 7.01 -24.49
N GLY A 63 -15.39 5.78 -24.08
CA GLY A 63 -15.29 4.64 -24.99
C GLY A 63 -14.21 4.77 -26.04
N ALA A 64 -13.26 5.71 -25.95
CA ALA A 64 -12.15 5.84 -26.88
C ALA A 64 -11.23 4.61 -26.83
N MET A 65 -10.77 4.14 -27.97
CA MET A 65 -9.98 2.92 -28.12
C MET A 65 -8.48 3.27 -28.29
N PHE A 66 -7.70 3.12 -27.21
CA PHE A 66 -6.25 3.33 -27.19
C PHE A 66 -5.45 2.03 -27.08
N ASN A 67 -6.08 0.89 -27.30
CA ASN A 67 -5.38 -0.37 -27.13
C ASN A 67 -4.17 -0.49 -28.07
N GLY A 68 -3.01 -0.85 -27.50
CA GLY A 68 -1.73 -0.90 -28.18
C GLY A 68 -1.11 0.47 -28.50
N ALA A 69 -1.79 1.59 -28.20
CA ALA A 69 -1.26 2.92 -28.50
C ALA A 69 0.00 3.26 -27.68
N ASN A 70 0.88 4.03 -28.25
CA ASN A 70 2.03 4.60 -27.60
C ASN A 70 1.68 5.98 -27.00
N LEU A 71 1.38 5.97 -25.72
CA LEU A 71 0.97 7.12 -24.90
C LEU A 71 2.03 7.51 -23.86
N ARG A 72 3.31 7.24 -24.15
CA ARG A 72 4.39 7.56 -23.20
C ARG A 72 4.41 9.05 -22.94
N ARG A 73 4.40 9.42 -21.64
CA ARG A 73 4.35 10.81 -21.16
C ARG A 73 3.15 11.62 -21.65
N ALA A 74 2.10 10.97 -22.15
CA ALA A 74 0.85 11.66 -22.47
C ALA A 74 0.20 12.21 -21.20
N VAL A 75 -0.50 13.33 -21.34
CA VAL A 75 -1.19 14.01 -20.24
C VAL A 75 -2.69 14.03 -20.52
N PHE A 76 -3.47 13.50 -19.60
CA PHE A 76 -4.92 13.59 -19.57
C PHE A 76 -5.31 14.42 -18.35
N ASN A 77 -5.81 15.62 -18.59
CA ASN A 77 -6.25 16.52 -17.52
C ASN A 77 -7.75 16.78 -17.61
N GLN A 78 -8.47 16.52 -16.52
CA GLN A 78 -9.91 16.74 -16.43
C GLN A 78 -10.73 16.09 -17.57
N CYS A 79 -10.29 14.91 -18.03
CA CYS A 79 -10.92 14.22 -19.15
C CYS A 79 -12.01 13.24 -18.69
N GLU A 80 -13.06 13.09 -19.53
CA GLU A 80 -14.09 12.07 -19.41
C GLU A 80 -13.64 10.81 -20.18
N LEU A 81 -13.11 9.81 -19.50
CA LEU A 81 -12.51 8.58 -20.05
C LEU A 81 -13.27 7.32 -19.64
N ALA A 82 -14.55 7.45 -19.27
CA ALA A 82 -15.34 6.28 -18.91
C ALA A 82 -15.37 5.26 -20.05
N HIS A 83 -15.16 3.97 -19.70
CA HIS A 83 -15.10 2.86 -20.66
C HIS A 83 -13.97 2.95 -21.72
N ALA A 84 -13.01 3.86 -21.57
CA ALA A 84 -11.87 3.92 -22.50
C ALA A 84 -11.02 2.64 -22.45
N ASP A 85 -10.52 2.20 -23.58
CA ASP A 85 -9.76 0.97 -23.73
C ASP A 85 -8.26 1.25 -23.90
N PHE A 86 -7.48 1.05 -22.84
CA PHE A 86 -6.02 1.19 -22.81
C PHE A 86 -5.29 -0.17 -22.75
N ARG A 87 -5.97 -1.27 -23.09
CA ARG A 87 -5.33 -2.60 -23.02
C ARG A 87 -4.06 -2.65 -23.87
N ASN A 88 -2.99 -3.20 -23.29
CA ASN A 88 -1.67 -3.28 -23.92
C ASN A 88 -1.07 -1.90 -24.34
N ALA A 89 -1.61 -0.78 -23.87
CA ALA A 89 -1.08 0.54 -24.19
C ALA A 89 0.25 0.80 -23.46
N HIS A 90 1.13 1.58 -24.12
CA HIS A 90 2.39 2.05 -23.55
C HIS A 90 2.17 3.39 -22.83
N LEU A 91 1.93 3.36 -21.54
CA LEU A 91 1.58 4.51 -20.71
C LEU A 91 2.71 4.92 -19.74
N HIS A 92 3.96 4.55 -20.04
CA HIS A 92 5.09 4.88 -19.17
C HIS A 92 5.22 6.39 -18.99
N GLY A 93 5.17 6.86 -17.73
CA GLY A 93 5.22 8.27 -17.38
C GLY A 93 3.98 9.08 -17.77
N ALA A 94 2.89 8.44 -18.19
CA ALA A 94 1.64 9.14 -18.48
C ALA A 94 1.02 9.73 -17.20
N THR A 95 0.31 10.84 -17.33
CA THR A 95 -0.35 11.54 -16.23
C THR A 95 -1.86 11.60 -16.45
N PHE A 96 -2.61 11.15 -15.48
CA PHE A 96 -4.06 11.31 -15.40
C PHE A 96 -4.37 12.18 -14.18
N SER A 97 -4.91 13.36 -14.40
CA SER A 97 -5.27 14.31 -13.34
C SER A 97 -6.75 14.65 -13.42
N GLU A 98 -7.47 14.47 -12.32
CA GLU A 98 -8.89 14.79 -12.20
C GLU A 98 -9.79 14.11 -13.27
N CYS A 99 -9.38 12.94 -13.76
CA CYS A 99 -10.08 12.21 -14.82
C CYS A 99 -11.16 11.27 -14.27
N THR A 100 -12.24 11.11 -15.05
CA THR A 100 -13.22 10.04 -14.84
C THR A 100 -12.85 8.82 -15.67
N LEU A 101 -12.35 7.76 -15.04
CA LEU A 101 -11.85 6.53 -15.63
C LEU A 101 -12.71 5.31 -15.27
N THR A 102 -13.98 5.52 -14.93
CA THR A 102 -14.89 4.44 -14.55
C THR A 102 -15.01 3.41 -15.66
N HIS A 103 -14.88 2.11 -15.29
CA HIS A 103 -14.85 0.98 -16.23
C HIS A 103 -13.74 1.03 -17.30
N ALA A 104 -12.74 1.90 -17.17
CA ALA A 104 -11.60 1.94 -18.09
C ALA A 104 -10.80 0.63 -18.04
N GLN A 105 -10.28 0.20 -19.19
CA GLN A 105 -9.57 -1.06 -19.35
C GLN A 105 -8.06 -0.81 -19.50
N PHE A 106 -7.26 -1.15 -18.48
CA PHE A 106 -5.81 -1.07 -18.51
C PHE A 106 -5.16 -2.46 -18.46
N ALA A 107 -5.90 -3.52 -18.81
CA ALA A 107 -5.36 -4.86 -18.70
C ALA A 107 -4.09 -5.01 -19.55
N ALA A 108 -3.02 -5.54 -18.95
CA ALA A 108 -1.69 -5.69 -19.53
C ALA A 108 -1.06 -4.36 -20.05
N ALA A 109 -1.53 -3.21 -19.60
CA ALA A 109 -0.92 -1.91 -19.93
C ALA A 109 0.41 -1.71 -19.20
N TRP A 110 1.32 -0.96 -19.79
CA TRP A 110 2.61 -0.59 -19.23
C TRP A 110 2.52 0.79 -18.57
N LEU A 111 2.19 0.79 -17.27
CA LEU A 111 1.94 1.98 -16.44
C LEU A 111 3.16 2.39 -15.60
N GLY A 112 4.35 1.94 -15.96
CA GLY A 112 5.56 2.32 -15.23
C GLY A 112 5.70 3.84 -15.10
N MET A 113 5.96 4.35 -13.90
CA MET A 113 6.04 5.79 -13.59
C MET A 113 4.78 6.61 -13.94
N ALA A 114 3.65 5.97 -14.26
CA ALA A 114 2.39 6.68 -14.49
C ALA A 114 1.88 7.33 -13.20
N THR A 115 1.18 8.45 -13.33
CA THR A 115 0.57 9.15 -12.21
C THR A 115 -0.94 9.24 -12.39
N PHE A 116 -1.67 8.80 -11.37
CA PHE A 116 -3.12 9.01 -11.25
C PHE A 116 -3.36 9.90 -10.02
N SER A 117 -3.89 11.08 -10.23
CA SER A 117 -4.18 12.02 -9.15
C SER A 117 -5.62 12.49 -9.21
N ARG A 118 -6.34 12.33 -8.11
CA ARG A 118 -7.75 12.73 -7.97
C ARG A 118 -8.65 12.17 -9.08
N CYS A 119 -8.35 10.92 -9.51
CA CYS A 119 -9.10 10.23 -10.53
C CYS A 119 -10.17 9.30 -9.93
N ARG A 120 -11.21 9.03 -10.69
CA ARG A 120 -12.21 8.01 -10.39
C ARG A 120 -12.01 6.80 -11.28
N LEU A 121 -11.43 5.73 -10.72
CA LEU A 121 -11.13 4.47 -11.41
C LEU A 121 -12.15 3.36 -11.09
N ASP A 122 -13.29 3.68 -10.50
CA ASP A 122 -14.27 2.69 -10.07
C ASP A 122 -14.58 1.67 -11.18
N HIS A 123 -14.57 0.39 -10.85
CA HIS A 123 -14.78 -0.74 -11.76
C HIS A 123 -13.76 -0.83 -12.92
N ALA A 124 -12.64 -0.12 -12.86
CA ALA A 124 -11.60 -0.24 -13.88
C ALA A 124 -10.85 -1.59 -13.75
N SER A 125 -10.20 -2.00 -14.84
CA SER A 125 -9.36 -3.19 -14.85
C SER A 125 -7.89 -2.80 -15.02
N LEU A 126 -7.06 -3.18 -14.04
CA LEU A 126 -5.59 -3.11 -14.06
C LEU A 126 -4.98 -4.53 -14.15
N ALA A 127 -5.79 -5.55 -14.51
CA ALA A 127 -5.35 -6.94 -14.52
C ALA A 127 -4.10 -7.16 -15.38
N GLY A 128 -3.06 -7.76 -14.81
CA GLY A 128 -1.77 -7.96 -15.48
C GLY A 128 -1.01 -6.69 -15.85
N ALA A 129 -1.46 -5.51 -15.41
CA ALA A 129 -0.75 -4.25 -15.69
C ALA A 129 0.56 -4.15 -14.90
N THR A 130 1.56 -3.48 -15.47
CA THR A 130 2.83 -3.18 -14.80
C THR A 130 2.80 -1.75 -14.26
N LEU A 131 2.80 -1.61 -12.92
CA LEU A 131 2.75 -0.31 -12.22
C LEU A 131 4.10 0.06 -11.57
N GLU A 132 5.22 -0.42 -12.10
CA GLU A 132 6.53 -0.13 -11.49
C GLU A 132 6.75 1.38 -11.31
N SER A 133 6.97 1.81 -10.07
CA SER A 133 7.15 3.22 -9.69
C SER A 133 5.97 4.14 -10.04
N ALA A 134 4.78 3.61 -10.29
CA ALA A 134 3.59 4.41 -10.49
C ALA A 134 3.13 5.08 -9.20
N VAL A 135 2.40 6.19 -9.33
CA VAL A 135 1.82 6.94 -8.21
C VAL A 135 0.31 7.03 -8.37
N ILE A 136 -0.43 6.61 -7.34
CA ILE A 136 -1.89 6.70 -7.29
C ILE A 136 -2.23 7.47 -6.01
N THR A 137 -2.80 8.65 -6.14
CA THR A 137 -3.10 9.51 -4.98
C THR A 137 -4.49 10.13 -5.05
N ASP A 138 -5.20 10.13 -3.92
CA ASP A 138 -6.55 10.70 -3.79
C ASP A 138 -7.55 10.16 -4.82
N CYS A 139 -7.40 8.88 -5.21
CA CYS A 139 -8.25 8.24 -6.22
C CYS A 139 -9.35 7.36 -5.58
N SER A 140 -10.50 7.28 -6.26
CA SER A 140 -11.50 6.25 -5.99
C SER A 140 -11.17 4.99 -6.78
N LEU A 141 -11.13 3.83 -6.09
CA LEU A 141 -10.72 2.53 -6.62
C LEU A 141 -11.74 1.42 -6.28
N ILE A 142 -13.02 1.79 -6.22
CA ILE A 142 -14.10 0.85 -5.88
C ILE A 142 -14.17 -0.25 -6.94
N ASP A 143 -14.17 -1.53 -6.51
CA ASP A 143 -14.27 -2.71 -7.37
C ASP A 143 -13.24 -2.74 -8.53
N VAL A 144 -12.07 -2.14 -8.35
CA VAL A 144 -10.98 -2.24 -9.32
C VAL A 144 -10.40 -3.66 -9.30
N ASN A 145 -10.25 -4.25 -10.49
CA ASN A 145 -9.54 -5.51 -10.66
C ASN A 145 -8.07 -5.25 -10.97
N ALA A 146 -7.16 -5.62 -10.06
CA ALA A 146 -5.71 -5.56 -10.24
C ALA A 146 -5.06 -6.95 -10.10
N ASP A 147 -5.78 -8.02 -10.43
CA ASP A 147 -5.26 -9.38 -10.37
C ASP A 147 -4.06 -9.55 -11.32
N ASP A 148 -3.08 -10.36 -10.92
CA ASP A 148 -1.84 -10.63 -11.66
C ASP A 148 -0.99 -9.39 -12.00
N SER A 149 -1.30 -8.21 -11.46
CA SER A 149 -0.57 -6.97 -11.72
C SER A 149 0.76 -6.88 -10.94
N GLU A 150 1.67 -6.00 -11.38
CA GLU A 150 2.96 -5.77 -10.75
C GLU A 150 3.06 -4.38 -10.13
N TRP A 151 3.26 -4.32 -8.78
CA TRP A 151 3.27 -3.09 -7.95
C TRP A 151 4.67 -2.79 -7.39
N LYS A 152 5.71 -3.06 -8.12
CA LYS A 152 7.07 -2.83 -7.64
C LYS A 152 7.34 -1.33 -7.48
N HIS A 153 7.72 -0.90 -6.26
CA HIS A 153 7.92 0.51 -5.89
C HIS A 153 6.71 1.43 -6.14
N THR A 154 5.54 0.87 -6.38
CA THR A 154 4.31 1.65 -6.58
C THR A 154 3.94 2.39 -5.31
N CYS A 155 3.52 3.64 -5.43
CA CYS A 155 3.12 4.48 -4.31
C CYS A 155 1.61 4.73 -4.37
N VAL A 156 0.87 4.26 -3.37
CA VAL A 156 -0.57 4.50 -3.21
C VAL A 156 -0.79 5.31 -1.94
N LEU A 157 -1.40 6.47 -2.09
CA LEU A 157 -1.57 7.43 -1.00
C LEU A 157 -3.03 7.86 -0.89
N GLN A 158 -3.57 7.87 0.32
CA GLN A 158 -4.89 8.42 0.61
C GLN A 158 -6.01 7.83 -0.26
N CYS A 159 -5.94 6.52 -0.55
CA CYS A 159 -6.95 5.78 -1.31
C CYS A 159 -7.63 4.74 -0.43
N ASP A 160 -8.87 4.38 -0.77
CA ASP A 160 -9.56 3.22 -0.23
C ASP A 160 -9.39 2.03 -1.17
N LEU A 161 -8.76 0.96 -0.68
CA LEU A 161 -8.46 -0.25 -1.44
C LEU A 161 -9.27 -1.46 -0.92
N ALA A 162 -10.21 -1.27 -0.01
CA ALA A 162 -10.92 -2.38 0.63
C ALA A 162 -11.64 -3.29 -0.39
N GLN A 163 -12.17 -2.74 -1.45
CA GLN A 163 -12.92 -3.49 -2.49
C GLN A 163 -12.08 -3.85 -3.73
N LEU A 164 -10.85 -3.35 -3.84
CA LEU A 164 -9.96 -3.68 -4.96
C LEU A 164 -9.53 -5.15 -4.88
N THR A 165 -9.46 -5.89 -6.01
CA THR A 165 -8.88 -7.24 -6.05
C THR A 165 -7.43 -7.21 -6.55
N TRP A 166 -6.58 -8.15 -6.08
CA TRP A 166 -5.17 -8.27 -6.46
C TRP A 166 -4.63 -9.70 -6.32
N ALA A 167 -5.49 -10.69 -6.61
CA ALA A 167 -5.07 -12.09 -6.58
C ALA A 167 -3.88 -12.29 -7.54
N GLY A 168 -2.83 -12.99 -7.09
CA GLY A 168 -1.63 -13.21 -7.90
C GLY A 168 -0.75 -11.98 -8.14
N ALA A 169 -1.10 -10.81 -7.61
CA ALA A 169 -0.30 -9.60 -7.77
C ALA A 169 1.08 -9.73 -7.10
N ARG A 170 2.06 -9.00 -7.62
CA ARG A 170 3.43 -8.96 -7.08
C ARG A 170 3.70 -7.58 -6.50
N MET A 171 4.00 -7.54 -5.19
CA MET A 171 4.20 -6.28 -4.46
C MET A 171 5.56 -6.30 -3.78
N THR A 172 6.53 -5.61 -4.33
CA THR A 172 7.84 -5.48 -3.71
C THR A 172 8.11 -4.01 -3.46
N ARG A 173 8.39 -3.65 -2.19
CA ARG A 173 8.63 -2.26 -1.76
C ARG A 173 7.53 -1.28 -2.19
N ALA A 174 6.29 -1.77 -2.34
CA ALA A 174 5.13 -0.92 -2.58
C ALA A 174 4.81 -0.11 -1.32
N VAL A 175 4.26 1.08 -1.50
CA VAL A 175 3.94 2.03 -0.43
C VAL A 175 2.43 2.25 -0.39
N PHE A 176 1.82 1.97 0.76
CA PHE A 176 0.39 2.11 1.03
C PHE A 176 0.18 3.02 2.25
N THR A 177 0.61 4.27 2.14
CA THR A 177 0.55 5.21 3.27
C THR A 177 -0.80 5.90 3.35
N LYS A 178 -1.42 5.88 4.56
CA LYS A 178 -2.75 6.47 4.83
C LYS A 178 -3.83 5.89 3.89
N THR A 179 -3.73 4.61 3.56
CA THR A 179 -4.72 3.88 2.76
C THR A 179 -5.67 3.10 3.66
N ALA A 180 -6.92 2.94 3.24
CA ALA A 180 -7.85 2.01 3.86
C ALA A 180 -7.70 0.62 3.21
N LEU A 181 -7.39 -0.37 4.04
CA LEU A 181 -7.16 -1.77 3.67
C LEU A 181 -7.94 -2.71 4.60
N ILE A 182 -9.08 -2.24 5.07
CA ILE A 182 -9.94 -2.93 6.06
C ILE A 182 -10.37 -4.29 5.53
N GLY A 183 -10.16 -5.34 6.31
CA GLY A 183 -10.52 -6.72 5.97
C GLY A 183 -9.78 -7.29 4.77
N LYS A 184 -8.73 -6.64 4.29
CA LYS A 184 -8.00 -7.03 3.08
C LYS A 184 -7.21 -8.30 3.29
N SER A 185 -7.33 -9.26 2.36
CA SER A 185 -6.46 -10.44 2.35
C SER A 185 -5.21 -10.19 1.51
N PHE A 186 -4.06 -10.56 2.11
CA PHE A 186 -2.75 -10.58 1.48
C PHE A 186 -2.25 -12.03 1.26
N ALA A 187 -3.14 -13.00 1.38
CA ALA A 187 -2.80 -14.41 1.25
C ALA A 187 -2.11 -14.72 -0.09
N GLY A 188 -0.99 -15.43 -0.04
CA GLY A 188 -0.20 -15.81 -1.21
C GLY A 188 0.65 -14.70 -1.83
N LEU A 189 0.61 -13.47 -1.29
CA LEU A 189 1.44 -12.37 -1.76
C LEU A 189 2.82 -12.36 -1.10
N VAL A 190 3.80 -11.78 -1.78
CA VAL A 190 5.13 -11.47 -1.24
C VAL A 190 5.21 -9.96 -1.05
N LEU A 191 5.35 -9.53 0.22
CA LEU A 191 5.25 -8.12 0.60
C LEU A 191 6.59 -7.54 1.09
N ASP A 192 7.71 -8.18 0.76
CA ASP A 192 9.02 -7.79 1.27
C ASP A 192 9.33 -6.31 1.03
N GLY A 193 9.61 -5.59 2.10
CA GLY A 193 9.92 -4.16 2.09
C GLY A 193 8.72 -3.23 1.88
N CYS A 194 7.49 -3.75 1.83
CA CYS A 194 6.30 -2.91 1.69
C CYS A 194 6.08 -1.99 2.89
N GLN A 195 5.51 -0.81 2.64
CA GLN A 195 5.25 0.24 3.61
C GLN A 195 3.75 0.43 3.80
N PHE A 196 3.27 0.21 5.01
CA PHE A 196 1.87 0.36 5.42
C PHE A 196 1.71 1.44 6.50
N SER A 197 2.63 2.41 6.54
CA SER A 197 2.63 3.44 7.59
C SER A 197 1.33 4.23 7.59
N PHE A 198 0.71 4.32 8.78
CA PHE A 198 -0.57 5.03 9.00
C PHE A 198 -1.73 4.48 8.17
N ALA A 199 -1.65 3.25 7.65
CA ALA A 199 -2.76 2.59 6.97
C ALA A 199 -3.78 2.04 7.97
N ASP A 200 -5.04 1.96 7.56
CA ASP A 200 -6.08 1.23 8.29
C ASP A 200 -6.13 -0.21 7.76
N LEU A 201 -5.65 -1.13 8.57
CA LEU A 201 -5.56 -2.56 8.31
C LEU A 201 -6.47 -3.37 9.27
N THR A 202 -7.50 -2.73 9.80
CA THR A 202 -8.47 -3.39 10.71
C THR A 202 -8.98 -4.68 10.08
N GLY A 203 -8.83 -5.80 10.78
CA GLY A 203 -9.25 -7.13 10.33
C GLY A 203 -8.52 -7.66 9.09
N ALA A 204 -7.41 -7.04 8.65
CA ALA A 204 -6.66 -7.51 7.49
C ALA A 204 -5.97 -8.86 7.75
N ASP A 205 -5.86 -9.68 6.70
CA ASP A 205 -5.31 -11.03 6.78
C ASP A 205 -3.91 -11.12 6.13
N PHE A 206 -2.89 -11.25 7.00
CA PHE A 206 -1.49 -11.50 6.67
C PHE A 206 -1.04 -12.91 7.10
N ALA A 207 -1.95 -13.84 7.34
CA ALA A 207 -1.62 -15.17 7.83
C ALA A 207 -0.63 -15.88 6.89
N GLY A 208 0.52 -16.32 7.43
CA GLY A 208 1.57 -17.02 6.69
C GLY A 208 2.32 -16.18 5.65
N VAL A 209 2.07 -14.88 5.55
CA VAL A 209 2.67 -13.98 4.55
C VAL A 209 4.13 -13.63 4.89
N SER A 210 4.97 -13.44 3.87
CA SER A 210 6.31 -12.87 4.03
C SER A 210 6.22 -11.35 4.19
N LEU A 211 6.67 -10.86 5.37
CA LEU A 211 6.65 -9.45 5.78
C LEU A 211 8.05 -8.91 6.09
N LYS A 212 9.07 -9.52 5.50
CA LYS A 212 10.47 -9.13 5.76
C LYS A 212 10.67 -7.64 5.49
N GLN A 213 11.14 -6.90 6.50
CA GLN A 213 11.38 -5.46 6.44
C GLN A 213 10.13 -4.62 6.08
N CYS A 214 8.93 -5.15 6.29
CA CYS A 214 7.71 -4.36 6.17
C CYS A 214 7.60 -3.32 7.28
N ASN A 215 6.96 -2.21 6.99
CA ASN A 215 6.75 -1.12 7.93
C ASN A 215 5.25 -0.87 8.15
N PHE A 216 4.80 -1.10 9.39
CA PHE A 216 3.43 -0.86 9.88
C PHE A 216 3.40 0.28 10.90
N GLN A 217 4.37 1.19 10.87
CA GLN A 217 4.44 2.30 11.83
C GLN A 217 3.15 3.11 11.85
N GLY A 218 2.57 3.27 13.05
CA GLY A 218 1.38 4.08 13.26
C GLY A 218 0.12 3.57 12.55
N SER A 219 0.13 2.33 12.01
CA SER A 219 -1.05 1.72 11.39
C SER A 219 -2.08 1.25 12.44
N VAL A 220 -3.33 1.11 12.02
CA VAL A 220 -4.40 0.48 12.79
C VAL A 220 -4.49 -0.99 12.35
N LEU A 221 -4.34 -1.91 13.32
CA LEU A 221 -4.25 -3.36 13.13
C LEU A 221 -5.30 -4.11 13.97
N ASP A 222 -6.36 -3.45 14.42
CA ASP A 222 -7.35 -4.05 15.30
C ASP A 222 -7.95 -5.31 14.67
N GLY A 223 -7.86 -6.44 15.40
CA GLY A 223 -8.33 -7.73 14.92
C GLY A 223 -7.62 -8.28 13.67
N ALA A 224 -6.51 -7.68 13.23
CA ALA A 224 -5.76 -8.20 12.09
C ALA A 224 -5.07 -9.55 12.38
N HIS A 225 -4.86 -10.36 11.36
CA HIS A 225 -4.32 -11.70 11.44
C HIS A 225 -2.90 -11.77 10.87
N PHE A 226 -1.90 -11.96 11.74
CA PHE A 226 -0.49 -12.17 11.39
C PHE A 226 0.00 -13.57 11.80
N ASN A 227 -0.91 -14.49 12.14
CA ASN A 227 -0.55 -15.81 12.58
C ASN A 227 0.30 -16.53 11.53
N HIS A 228 1.39 -17.18 11.96
CA HIS A 228 2.38 -17.82 11.09
C HIS A 228 3.10 -16.89 10.10
N ALA A 229 2.90 -15.57 10.13
CA ALA A 229 3.63 -14.64 9.27
C ALA A 229 5.14 -14.68 9.52
N VAL A 230 5.94 -14.37 8.49
CA VAL A 230 7.40 -14.35 8.57
C VAL A 230 7.90 -12.93 8.29
N GLY A 231 8.24 -12.19 9.35
CA GLY A 231 8.58 -10.78 9.26
C GLY A 231 9.78 -10.37 10.12
N PRO A 232 10.98 -10.94 9.91
CA PRO A 232 12.14 -10.46 10.62
C PRO A 232 12.39 -8.99 10.29
N HIS A 233 12.72 -8.18 11.32
CA HIS A 233 12.93 -6.73 11.24
C HIS A 233 11.68 -5.94 10.78
N ALA A 234 10.47 -6.48 10.90
CA ALA A 234 9.25 -5.71 10.65
C ALA A 234 9.08 -4.61 11.71
N LEU A 235 8.50 -3.47 11.29
CA LEU A 235 8.34 -2.29 12.14
C LEU A 235 6.86 -2.08 12.49
N PHE A 236 6.53 -2.16 13.78
CA PHE A 236 5.19 -1.92 14.33
C PHE A 236 5.21 -0.76 15.35
N CYS A 237 6.19 0.15 15.25
CA CYS A 237 6.34 1.26 16.19
C CYS A 237 5.10 2.14 16.21
N GLY A 238 4.50 2.36 17.39
CA GLY A 238 3.31 3.18 17.55
C GLY A 238 2.06 2.67 16.83
N ALA A 239 2.06 1.43 16.30
CA ALA A 239 0.86 0.81 15.74
C ALA A 239 -0.19 0.54 16.81
N GLN A 240 -1.45 0.48 16.44
CA GLN A 240 -2.59 0.14 17.28
C GLN A 240 -3.15 -1.19 16.82
N GLY A 241 -3.34 -2.16 17.74
CA GLY A 241 -3.76 -3.52 17.38
C GLY A 241 -4.44 -4.21 18.54
N GLU A 242 -5.64 -3.74 18.93
CA GLU A 242 -6.45 -4.45 19.90
C GLU A 242 -6.85 -5.83 19.36
N GLY A 243 -6.54 -6.89 20.13
CA GLY A 243 -6.88 -8.27 19.76
C GLY A 243 -6.20 -8.79 18.49
N VAL A 244 -5.13 -8.14 18.00
CA VAL A 244 -4.35 -8.61 16.84
C VAL A 244 -3.73 -9.98 17.11
N ASP A 245 -3.71 -10.86 16.11
CA ASP A 245 -3.20 -12.22 16.23
C ASP A 245 -1.83 -12.40 15.54
N PHE A 246 -0.76 -12.48 16.34
CA PHE A 246 0.61 -12.83 15.93
C PHE A 246 1.00 -14.28 16.34
N SER A 247 0.04 -15.15 16.62
CA SER A 247 0.32 -16.51 17.10
C SER A 247 1.22 -17.27 16.11
N ASN A 248 2.30 -17.90 16.62
CA ASN A 248 3.29 -18.64 15.84
C ASN A 248 4.01 -17.81 14.76
N ALA A 249 3.91 -16.49 14.77
CA ALA A 249 4.62 -15.62 13.82
C ALA A 249 6.15 -15.64 14.09
N LYS A 250 6.95 -15.49 13.05
CA LYS A 250 8.42 -15.42 13.12
C LYS A 250 8.85 -13.97 12.92
N LEU A 251 8.98 -13.23 14.04
CA LEU A 251 9.16 -11.77 14.06
C LEU A 251 10.50 -11.36 14.70
N ARG A 252 11.54 -12.18 14.57
CA ARG A 252 12.87 -11.90 15.17
C ARG A 252 13.32 -10.49 14.88
N GLN A 253 13.74 -9.76 15.91
CA GLN A 253 14.24 -8.38 15.83
C GLN A 253 13.22 -7.38 15.30
N ALA A 254 11.93 -7.67 15.37
CA ALA A 254 10.87 -6.72 15.05
C ALA A 254 10.75 -5.62 16.12
N LEU A 255 10.30 -4.44 15.73
CA LEU A 255 10.16 -3.29 16.60
C LEU A 255 8.67 -2.99 16.89
N PHE A 256 8.28 -3.13 18.15
CA PHE A 256 6.94 -2.82 18.67
C PHE A 256 6.93 -1.63 19.61
N THR A 257 8.00 -0.81 19.59
CA THR A 257 8.20 0.30 20.52
C THR A 257 7.00 1.26 20.51
N ALA A 258 6.50 1.60 21.71
CA ALA A 258 5.35 2.47 21.93
C ALA A 258 4.05 2.01 21.23
N GLY A 259 3.98 0.77 20.78
CA GLY A 259 2.79 0.18 20.17
C GLY A 259 1.69 -0.09 21.19
N GLN A 260 0.44 -0.09 20.75
CA GLN A 260 -0.75 -0.34 21.55
C GLN A 260 -1.36 -1.68 21.14
N PHE A 261 -1.09 -2.73 21.90
CA PHE A 261 -1.48 -4.12 21.59
C PHE A 261 -2.23 -4.78 22.76
N PRO A 262 -3.27 -4.14 23.33
CA PRO A 262 -4.02 -4.76 24.39
C PRO A 262 -4.74 -6.01 23.85
N SER A 263 -4.80 -7.07 24.67
CA SER A 263 -5.39 -8.36 24.33
C SER A 263 -4.81 -9.02 23.06
N ALA A 264 -3.65 -8.58 22.58
CA ALA A 264 -2.99 -9.18 21.42
C ALA A 264 -2.50 -10.61 21.73
N ARG A 265 -2.45 -11.44 20.71
CA ARG A 265 -1.99 -12.83 20.82
C ARG A 265 -0.64 -13.01 20.16
N PHE A 266 0.36 -13.41 20.96
CA PHE A 266 1.71 -13.77 20.53
C PHE A 266 2.07 -15.22 20.90
N ASP A 267 1.04 -16.07 21.09
CA ASP A 267 1.24 -17.44 21.54
C ASP A 267 2.19 -18.22 20.62
N GLY A 268 3.26 -18.77 21.18
CA GLY A 268 4.26 -19.53 20.42
C GLY A 268 5.07 -18.73 19.39
N ALA A 269 4.98 -17.40 19.37
CA ALA A 269 5.70 -16.56 18.42
C ALA A 269 7.22 -16.55 18.70
N ASP A 270 8.03 -16.47 17.65
CA ASP A 270 9.48 -16.22 17.73
C ASP A 270 9.72 -14.71 17.77
N LEU A 271 9.91 -14.19 18.96
CA LEU A 271 10.12 -12.78 19.29
C LEU A 271 11.56 -12.52 19.80
N TYR A 272 12.50 -13.35 19.39
CA TYR A 272 13.91 -13.21 19.76
C TYR A 272 14.44 -11.80 19.43
N GLN A 273 14.99 -11.09 20.44
CA GLN A 273 15.49 -9.72 20.33
C GLN A 273 14.44 -8.69 19.82
N CYS A 274 13.14 -8.92 20.02
CA CYS A 274 12.14 -7.91 19.72
C CYS A 274 12.16 -6.76 20.72
N HIS A 275 11.78 -5.56 20.27
CA HIS A 275 11.73 -4.37 21.09
C HIS A 275 10.29 -3.94 21.38
N PHE A 276 9.86 -4.10 22.64
CA PHE A 276 8.56 -3.70 23.16
C PHE A 276 8.64 -2.49 24.12
N ALA A 277 9.74 -1.73 24.07
CA ALA A 277 9.90 -0.60 24.99
C ALA A 277 8.71 0.37 24.90
N ASN A 278 8.13 0.73 26.05
CA ASN A 278 6.93 1.58 26.16
C ASN A 278 5.67 1.02 25.49
N ALA A 279 5.62 -0.26 25.11
CA ALA A 279 4.43 -0.86 24.51
C ALA A 279 3.34 -1.13 25.58
N ASN A 280 2.09 -1.03 25.17
CA ASN A 280 0.94 -1.50 25.93
C ASN A 280 0.61 -2.93 25.51
N LEU A 281 0.78 -3.88 26.42
CA LEU A 281 0.53 -5.31 26.25
C LEU A 281 -0.44 -5.83 27.35
N VAL A 282 -1.29 -4.95 27.86
CA VAL A 282 -2.29 -5.28 28.87
C VAL A 282 -3.19 -6.40 28.37
N ASP A 283 -3.41 -7.43 29.19
CA ASP A 283 -4.20 -8.63 28.84
C ASP A 283 -3.66 -9.43 27.62
N ALA A 284 -2.47 -9.15 27.13
CA ALA A 284 -1.90 -9.88 25.99
C ALA A 284 -1.49 -11.30 26.36
N SER A 285 -1.59 -12.24 25.41
CA SER A 285 -1.06 -13.58 25.53
C SER A 285 0.27 -13.72 24.79
N LEU A 286 1.33 -14.10 25.53
CA LEU A 286 2.66 -14.44 25.02
C LEU A 286 3.02 -15.88 25.46
N ALA A 287 2.02 -16.74 25.67
CA ALA A 287 2.24 -18.09 26.18
C ALA A 287 3.11 -18.91 25.22
N GLY A 288 4.19 -19.51 25.73
CA GLY A 288 5.12 -20.30 24.95
C GLY A 288 5.96 -19.50 23.95
N ALA A 289 5.93 -18.17 23.95
CA ALA A 289 6.72 -17.34 23.05
C ALA A 289 8.24 -17.40 23.35
N GLU A 290 9.06 -17.28 22.33
CA GLU A 290 10.52 -17.13 22.44
C GLU A 290 10.89 -15.65 22.64
N LEU A 291 11.18 -15.24 23.87
CA LEU A 291 11.44 -13.85 24.28
C LEU A 291 12.90 -13.63 24.70
N THR A 292 13.81 -14.53 24.33
CA THR A 292 15.24 -14.36 24.65
C THR A 292 15.75 -13.02 24.12
N TYR A 293 16.34 -12.22 25.02
CA TYR A 293 16.81 -10.84 24.76
C TYR A 293 15.72 -9.83 24.33
N ALA A 294 14.45 -10.13 24.51
CA ALA A 294 13.40 -9.15 24.22
C ALA A 294 13.49 -7.96 25.20
N ASP A 295 13.19 -6.77 24.71
CA ASP A 295 13.25 -5.52 25.47
C ASP A 295 11.84 -5.03 25.83
N PHE A 296 11.43 -5.18 27.10
CA PHE A 296 10.16 -4.71 27.64
C PHE A 296 10.31 -3.48 28.54
N ARG A 297 11.39 -2.69 28.38
CA ARG A 297 11.58 -1.51 29.22
C ARG A 297 10.35 -0.59 29.17
N HIS A 298 9.82 -0.25 30.37
CA HIS A 298 8.66 0.62 30.55
C HIS A 298 7.39 0.13 29.84
N ALA A 299 7.33 -1.13 29.38
CA ALA A 299 6.12 -1.70 28.82
C ALA A 299 5.07 -1.99 29.91
N ASP A 300 3.81 -1.98 29.55
CA ASP A 300 2.72 -2.43 30.41
C ASP A 300 2.32 -3.86 30.05
N LEU A 301 2.71 -4.80 30.91
CA LEU A 301 2.40 -6.23 30.83
C LEU A 301 1.33 -6.62 31.87
N SER A 302 0.57 -5.67 32.39
CA SER A 302 -0.44 -5.96 33.42
C SER A 302 -1.43 -7.01 32.92
N ARG A 303 -1.65 -8.06 33.71
CA ARG A 303 -2.49 -9.22 33.40
C ARG A 303 -2.08 -10.05 32.19
N ALA A 304 -0.91 -9.81 31.62
CA ALA A 304 -0.42 -10.58 30.47
C ALA A 304 -0.07 -12.04 30.87
N ASP A 305 -0.31 -12.96 29.94
CA ASP A 305 0.04 -14.37 30.09
C ASP A 305 1.37 -14.68 29.38
N LEU A 306 2.45 -14.87 30.16
CA LEU A 306 3.77 -15.27 29.70
C LEU A 306 4.14 -16.68 30.19
N ARG A 307 3.15 -17.54 30.46
CA ARG A 307 3.42 -18.91 30.88
C ARG A 307 4.12 -19.69 29.77
N GLN A 308 5.13 -20.48 30.12
CA GLN A 308 5.93 -21.27 29.21
C GLN A 308 6.75 -20.43 28.21
N ALA A 309 6.72 -19.11 28.27
CA ALA A 309 7.59 -18.27 27.46
C ALA A 309 9.05 -18.41 27.91
N THR A 310 9.99 -18.37 26.96
CA THR A 310 11.43 -18.35 27.25
C THR A 310 11.89 -16.91 27.44
N MET A 311 12.30 -16.53 28.68
CA MET A 311 12.64 -15.14 29.02
C MET A 311 14.13 -14.91 29.29
N PHE A 312 15.02 -15.73 28.73
CA PHE A 312 16.45 -15.59 28.99
C PHE A 312 16.95 -14.20 28.60
N ARG A 313 17.40 -13.44 29.63
CA ARG A 313 17.88 -12.06 29.50
C ARG A 313 16.87 -11.09 28.84
N ALA A 314 15.60 -11.39 28.88
CA ALA A 314 14.56 -10.39 28.55
C ALA A 314 14.63 -9.24 29.57
N THR A 315 14.56 -7.99 29.14
CA THR A 315 14.69 -6.82 30.01
C THR A 315 13.32 -6.33 30.47
N LEU A 316 13.09 -6.34 31.81
CA LEU A 316 11.85 -5.87 32.45
C LEU A 316 12.04 -4.52 33.16
N HIS A 317 13.12 -3.78 32.91
CA HIS A 317 13.39 -2.50 33.58
C HIS A 317 12.22 -1.50 33.42
N GLY A 318 11.66 -1.06 34.53
CA GLY A 318 10.52 -0.15 34.56
C GLY A 318 9.21 -0.72 34.01
N ALA A 319 9.15 -2.00 33.63
CA ALA A 319 7.92 -2.61 33.15
C ALA A 319 6.88 -2.78 34.26
N ARG A 320 5.61 -2.57 33.92
CA ARG A 320 4.48 -2.91 34.79
C ARG A 320 4.07 -4.36 34.55
N THR A 321 4.02 -5.15 35.62
CA THR A 321 3.76 -6.59 35.56
C THR A 321 2.67 -7.01 36.55
N ASP A 322 1.72 -6.11 36.86
CA ASP A 322 0.65 -6.36 37.82
C ASP A 322 -0.22 -7.53 37.32
N GLU A 323 -0.35 -8.58 38.15
CA GLU A 323 -1.10 -9.80 37.82
C GLU A 323 -0.60 -10.58 36.59
N ALA A 324 0.57 -10.26 36.05
CA ALA A 324 1.14 -10.99 34.94
C ALA A 324 1.59 -12.41 35.37
N GLN A 325 1.32 -13.41 34.52
CA GLN A 325 1.68 -14.80 34.78
C GLN A 325 2.98 -15.16 34.05
N MET A 326 4.07 -15.35 34.78
CA MET A 326 5.41 -15.63 34.23
C MET A 326 6.03 -16.87 34.86
N THR A 327 6.34 -17.89 34.07
CA THR A 327 7.01 -19.11 34.58
C THR A 327 8.53 -19.05 34.56
N ASP A 328 9.12 -18.23 33.66
CA ASP A 328 10.60 -18.11 33.47
C ASP A 328 11.16 -16.75 33.94
N ARG A 329 10.43 -16.02 34.77
CA ARG A 329 10.79 -14.67 35.25
C ARG A 329 12.20 -14.58 35.85
N SER A 330 12.65 -15.63 36.57
CA SER A 330 13.96 -15.65 37.21
C SER A 330 15.14 -15.53 36.24
N ARG A 331 14.92 -15.76 34.94
CA ARG A 331 15.94 -15.62 33.89
C ARG A 331 15.91 -14.27 33.20
N ALA A 332 14.90 -13.42 33.47
CA ALA A 332 14.81 -12.07 32.98
C ALA A 332 15.70 -11.09 33.77
N LEU A 333 15.96 -9.95 33.21
CA LEU A 333 16.67 -8.82 33.82
C LEU A 333 15.62 -7.87 34.42
N GLU A 334 15.55 -7.86 35.74
CA GLU A 334 14.61 -7.00 36.48
C GLU A 334 15.03 -5.52 36.46
N THR A 335 14.23 -4.67 37.09
CA THR A 335 14.49 -3.24 37.21
C THR A 335 15.84 -2.97 37.88
N ASP A 336 16.74 -2.27 37.15
CA ASP A 336 17.99 -1.75 37.72
C ASP A 336 17.68 -0.56 38.64
N PRO A 337 18.00 -0.63 39.97
CA PRO A 337 17.67 0.44 40.91
C PRO A 337 18.43 1.76 40.65
N GLU A 338 19.65 1.66 40.12
CA GLU A 338 20.47 2.86 39.85
C GLU A 338 19.97 3.58 38.63
N LEU A 339 19.68 2.83 37.54
CA LEU A 339 19.08 3.38 36.33
C LEU A 339 17.70 3.99 36.64
N ALA A 340 16.84 3.30 37.37
CA ALA A 340 15.54 3.81 37.79
C ALA A 340 15.62 5.10 38.66
N ARG A 341 16.70 5.26 39.41
CA ARG A 341 16.99 6.50 40.15
C ARG A 341 17.41 7.61 39.20
N ALA A 342 18.26 7.32 38.23
CA ALA A 342 18.73 8.27 37.24
C ALA A 342 17.61 8.78 36.34
N GLU A 343 16.71 7.91 35.92
CA GLU A 343 15.54 8.27 35.08
C GLU A 343 14.55 9.20 35.81
N ARG A 344 14.43 9.07 37.14
CA ARG A 344 13.59 9.95 37.97
C ARG A 344 14.25 11.28 38.32
N TRP A 345 15.54 11.42 37.98
CA TRP A 345 16.24 12.67 38.26
C TRP A 345 15.77 13.74 37.27
N THR A 346 15.04 14.71 37.75
CA THR A 346 14.74 15.95 37.04
C THR A 346 15.76 17.00 37.47
N ALA A 347 16.45 17.61 36.49
CA ALA A 347 17.27 18.77 36.82
C ALA A 347 16.38 19.79 37.56
N SER A 348 16.73 20.10 38.82
CA SER A 348 16.10 21.21 39.53
C SER A 348 16.43 22.47 38.75
N ALA A 349 15.40 23.10 38.18
CA ALA A 349 15.48 24.37 37.47
C ALA A 349 15.90 25.50 38.40
#